data_dd51a5bdcb311a27f3a57c9d12a5e8b6
#
_entry.id   dd51a5bdcb311a27f3a57c9d12a5e8b6
#
_cell.length_a   1.000
_cell.length_b   1.000
_cell.length_c   1.000
_cell.angle_alpha   90.00
_cell.angle_beta   90.00
_cell.angle_gamma   90.00
#
_symmetry.space_group_name_H-M   'P 1'
#
loop_
_entity.id
_entity.type
_entity.pdbx_description
1 polymer ?
#
loop_
_entity_poly.entity_id
_entity_poly.type
_entity_poly.pdbx_seq_one_letter_code
_entity_poly.pdbx_strand_id
1 'polypeptide(L)'
;MEFSRRLDLFGPEIFAALNDKKVALEAEGRHLYNLSVGTPDFAPADYLKQALIDAAQDNENWKYSLRDLPEMLEAVCGYYKRRFNVDTITSDEVMSFSGSQDGIGHLGLALCNDGDLVLLPDPCYPVFMTGSKLGGAEPWYYKLTKENHFLPDVTSIPEDVARRAKLMLVSLPANPVGSIGTPELYAEIVDFCHKYDILLVHDNAYSDIIFDGAHGGSIFNTPGAGECAVEFFSLSKSFNVTGARISFLVGRRDVIAACKKLRTQIDFGMFLPIQKVAIAALTGPLDGVQRQCGEYQRRRDALCGGLRGIGWNVPDSHGSMFVWAPVPAGYKTSMEFCLALIDKAGVICTPGSSFGPSGEGYVRFALTMPVEKIGEAVQAIKNSGILG
;
A
#
# COMPACT_ATOMS: atom_id res chain seq x y z
N MET A 1 30.78 -7.37 19.23
CA MET A 1 29.43 -7.97 19.29
C MET A 1 28.99 -8.21 17.84
N GLU A 2 28.61 -9.43 17.47
CA GLU A 2 27.99 -9.71 16.17
C GLU A 2 26.50 -9.40 16.21
N PHE A 3 25.99 -8.75 15.16
CA PHE A 3 24.55 -8.54 14.98
C PHE A 3 23.90 -9.75 14.32
N SER A 4 22.56 -9.80 14.33
CA SER A 4 21.83 -10.85 13.66
C SER A 4 22.04 -10.81 12.15
N ARG A 5 22.39 -11.96 11.56
CA ARG A 5 22.50 -12.11 10.08
C ARG A 5 21.18 -11.80 9.33
N ARG A 6 20.04 -11.72 10.03
CA ARG A 6 18.80 -11.26 9.44
C ARG A 6 18.88 -9.81 8.97
N LEU A 7 19.74 -8.98 9.55
CA LEU A 7 19.96 -7.59 9.10
C LEU A 7 20.65 -7.53 7.73
N ASP A 8 21.46 -8.54 7.39
CA ASP A 8 22.14 -8.63 6.09
C ASP A 8 21.15 -8.90 4.92
N LEU A 9 19.90 -9.30 5.24
CA LEU A 9 18.85 -9.47 4.26
C LEU A 9 18.31 -8.16 3.68
N PHE A 10 18.62 -7.04 4.33
CA PHE A 10 18.14 -5.71 3.97
C PHE A 10 19.30 -4.86 3.49
N GLY A 11 19.11 -4.26 2.32
CA GLY A 11 20.07 -3.31 1.77
C GLY A 11 20.06 -1.96 2.51
N PRO A 12 21.01 -1.05 2.19
CA PRO A 12 20.95 0.31 2.69
C PRO A 12 19.69 1.03 2.26
N GLU A 13 19.32 2.08 3.00
CA GLU A 13 18.12 2.87 2.72
C GLU A 13 18.19 3.46 1.29
N ILE A 14 17.32 2.95 0.41
CA ILE A 14 17.32 3.28 -1.03
C ILE A 14 17.07 4.79 -1.27
N PHE A 15 16.39 5.44 -0.32
CA PHE A 15 16.05 6.85 -0.41
C PHE A 15 17.12 7.81 0.15
N ALA A 16 18.20 7.29 0.75
CA ALA A 16 19.21 8.12 1.41
C ALA A 16 19.80 9.17 0.44
N ALA A 17 20.23 8.78 -0.75
CA ALA A 17 20.82 9.69 -1.73
C ALA A 17 19.85 10.80 -2.19
N LEU A 18 18.57 10.48 -2.39
CA LEU A 18 17.54 11.48 -2.74
C LEU A 18 17.23 12.40 -1.56
N ASN A 19 17.20 11.87 -0.35
CA ASN A 19 16.96 12.66 0.85
C ASN A 19 18.15 13.61 1.14
N ASP A 20 19.38 13.15 1.01
CA ASP A 20 20.57 13.98 1.16
C ASP A 20 20.61 15.12 0.14
N LYS A 21 20.26 14.81 -1.12
CA LYS A 21 20.17 15.82 -2.17
C LYS A 21 19.06 16.84 -1.89
N LYS A 22 17.89 16.37 -1.42
CA LYS A 22 16.77 17.23 -1.00
C LYS A 22 17.21 18.20 0.09
N VAL A 23 17.82 17.69 1.18
CA VAL A 23 18.29 18.51 2.32
C VAL A 23 19.31 19.55 1.85
N ALA A 24 20.27 19.18 0.98
CA ALA A 24 21.25 20.11 0.45
C ALA A 24 20.60 21.25 -0.35
N LEU A 25 19.65 20.94 -1.24
CA LEU A 25 18.97 21.94 -2.07
C LEU A 25 18.03 22.85 -1.26
N GLU A 26 17.37 22.31 -0.25
CA GLU A 26 16.56 23.10 0.70
C GLU A 26 17.46 24.09 1.49
N ALA A 27 18.66 23.66 1.91
CA ALA A 27 19.63 24.54 2.57
C ALA A 27 20.15 25.67 1.66
N GLU A 28 20.17 25.46 0.34
CA GLU A 28 20.46 26.49 -0.67
C GLU A 28 19.28 27.43 -0.94
N GLY A 29 18.14 27.21 -0.29
CA GLY A 29 16.93 28.00 -0.48
C GLY A 29 16.13 27.66 -1.75
N ARG A 30 16.40 26.53 -2.40
CA ARG A 30 15.65 26.09 -3.56
C ARG A 30 14.26 25.62 -3.19
N HIS A 31 13.26 26.02 -3.96
CA HIS A 31 11.90 25.48 -3.83
C HIS A 31 11.83 24.09 -4.48
N LEU A 32 11.30 23.12 -3.71
CA LEU A 32 11.17 21.74 -4.17
C LEU A 32 9.71 21.27 -4.17
N TYR A 33 9.34 20.53 -5.22
CA TYR A 33 8.04 19.86 -5.34
C TYR A 33 8.19 18.38 -4.99
N ASN A 34 7.81 18.02 -3.76
CA ASN A 34 7.98 16.63 -3.29
C ASN A 34 6.79 15.76 -3.64
N LEU A 35 6.90 15.01 -4.72
CA LEU A 35 5.94 14.01 -5.19
C LEU A 35 6.42 12.56 -4.95
N SER A 36 7.31 12.33 -3.97
CA SER A 36 7.83 10.99 -3.67
C SER A 36 7.11 10.28 -2.52
N VAL A 37 6.59 11.03 -1.56
CA VAL A 37 6.09 10.50 -0.29
C VAL A 37 4.60 10.17 -0.40
N GLY A 38 4.25 8.90 -0.15
CA GLY A 38 2.86 8.42 -0.15
C GLY A 38 2.11 8.69 1.16
N THR A 39 2.23 9.89 1.74
CA THR A 39 1.45 10.30 2.91
C THR A 39 0.41 11.31 2.46
N PRO A 40 -0.91 11.05 2.66
CA PRO A 40 -1.95 12.03 2.39
C PRO A 40 -1.65 13.38 3.04
N ASP A 41 -1.89 14.46 2.30
CA ASP A 41 -1.75 15.83 2.77
C ASP A 41 -3.05 16.41 3.35
N PHE A 42 -4.14 15.64 3.30
CA PHE A 42 -5.41 16.02 3.89
C PHE A 42 -5.40 15.85 5.41
N ALA A 43 -6.08 16.76 6.10
CA ALA A 43 -6.30 16.61 7.54
C ALA A 43 -7.30 15.47 7.83
N PRO A 44 -7.14 14.76 8.95
CA PRO A 44 -8.20 13.89 9.47
C PRO A 44 -9.46 14.70 9.75
N ALA A 45 -10.63 14.09 9.55
CA ALA A 45 -11.91 14.73 9.86
C ALA A 45 -12.01 15.08 11.36
N ASP A 46 -12.69 16.20 11.67
CA ASP A 46 -12.74 16.72 13.05
C ASP A 46 -13.40 15.73 14.03
N TYR A 47 -14.39 14.96 13.58
CA TYR A 47 -15.03 13.95 14.44
C TYR A 47 -14.05 12.83 14.85
N LEU A 48 -13.02 12.54 14.05
CA LEU A 48 -11.98 11.56 14.39
C LEU A 48 -11.01 12.14 15.44
N LYS A 49 -10.65 13.43 15.31
CA LYS A 49 -9.85 14.12 16.32
C LYS A 49 -10.60 14.20 17.63
N GLN A 50 -11.92 14.51 17.58
CA GLN A 50 -12.76 14.56 18.78
C GLN A 50 -12.85 13.18 19.44
N ALA A 51 -13.05 12.12 18.69
CA ALA A 51 -13.05 10.74 19.23
C ALA A 51 -11.74 10.40 19.96
N LEU A 52 -10.60 10.87 19.44
CA LEU A 52 -9.31 10.70 20.14
C LEU A 52 -9.26 11.48 21.45
N ILE A 53 -9.68 12.75 21.44
CA ILE A 53 -9.69 13.63 22.62
C ILE A 53 -10.58 13.04 23.71
N ASP A 54 -11.80 12.64 23.34
CA ASP A 54 -12.76 12.08 24.29
C ASP A 54 -12.24 10.77 24.89
N ALA A 55 -11.70 9.89 24.06
CA ALA A 55 -11.12 8.64 24.52
C ALA A 55 -9.89 8.85 25.42
N ALA A 56 -9.06 9.86 25.15
CA ALA A 56 -7.86 10.14 25.94
C ALA A 56 -8.17 10.73 27.32
N GLN A 57 -9.36 11.29 27.54
CA GLN A 57 -9.80 11.83 28.84
C GLN A 57 -10.17 10.69 29.83
N ASP A 58 -10.52 9.52 29.33
CA ASP A 58 -10.84 8.37 30.17
C ASP A 58 -9.54 7.62 30.58
N ASN A 59 -9.24 7.62 31.87
CA ASN A 59 -8.06 6.95 32.43
C ASN A 59 -8.04 5.43 32.17
N GLU A 60 -9.19 4.79 31.99
CA GLU A 60 -9.26 3.37 31.68
C GLU A 60 -8.65 3.04 30.30
N ASN A 61 -8.68 3.98 29.38
CA ASN A 61 -8.09 3.84 28.05
C ASN A 61 -6.55 3.95 28.02
N TRP A 62 -5.91 4.25 29.16
CA TRP A 62 -4.45 4.29 29.30
C TRP A 62 -3.85 2.97 29.84
N LYS A 63 -4.70 2.00 30.13
CA LYS A 63 -4.27 0.66 30.54
C LYS A 63 -3.85 -0.18 29.33
N TYR A 64 -3.12 -1.25 29.58
CA TYR A 64 -2.77 -2.20 28.52
C TYR A 64 -4.02 -2.74 27.82
N SER A 65 -4.03 -2.64 26.51
CA SER A 65 -4.99 -3.34 25.66
C SER A 65 -4.46 -4.75 25.41
N LEU A 66 -5.01 -5.75 26.08
CA LEU A 66 -4.59 -7.15 25.90
C LEU A 66 -5.24 -7.82 24.67
N ARG A 67 -6.22 -7.15 24.06
CA ARG A 67 -6.95 -7.60 22.87
C ARG A 67 -7.66 -6.43 22.23
N ASP A 68 -8.08 -6.64 20.99
CA ASP A 68 -8.92 -5.69 20.27
C ASP A 68 -10.31 -5.57 20.93
N LEU A 69 -10.86 -4.36 20.96
CA LEU A 69 -12.21 -4.11 21.49
C LEU A 69 -13.24 -4.83 20.62
N PRO A 70 -14.19 -5.57 21.21
CA PRO A 70 -15.26 -6.22 20.45
C PRO A 70 -16.00 -5.24 19.52
N GLU A 71 -16.30 -4.04 19.99
CA GLU A 71 -17.00 -3.00 19.24
C GLU A 71 -16.19 -2.55 18.00
N MET A 72 -14.84 -2.57 18.08
CA MET A 72 -14.00 -2.27 16.93
C MET A 72 -14.05 -3.38 15.88
N LEU A 73 -14.01 -4.65 16.30
CA LEU A 73 -14.13 -5.79 15.39
C LEU A 73 -15.49 -5.79 14.69
N GLU A 74 -16.57 -5.53 15.42
CA GLU A 74 -17.92 -5.38 14.88
C GLU A 74 -18.01 -4.19 13.91
N ALA A 75 -17.34 -3.07 14.21
CA ALA A 75 -17.29 -1.92 13.31
C ALA A 75 -16.60 -2.25 11.99
N VAL A 76 -15.55 -3.09 11.99
CA VAL A 76 -14.91 -3.60 10.75
C VAL A 76 -15.89 -4.44 9.95
N CYS A 77 -16.59 -5.40 10.57
CA CYS A 77 -17.60 -6.22 9.90
C CYS A 77 -18.70 -5.34 9.29
N GLY A 78 -19.20 -4.37 10.04
CA GLY A 78 -20.20 -3.40 9.59
C GLY A 78 -19.70 -2.53 8.43
N TYR A 79 -18.43 -2.15 8.44
CA TYR A 79 -17.80 -1.41 7.34
C TYR A 79 -17.72 -2.24 6.06
N TYR A 80 -17.28 -3.50 6.15
CA TYR A 80 -17.23 -4.42 5.01
C TYR A 80 -18.61 -4.60 4.37
N LYS A 81 -19.64 -4.79 5.19
CA LYS A 81 -21.03 -4.86 4.72
C LYS A 81 -21.45 -3.57 4.02
N ARG A 82 -21.23 -2.41 4.64
CA ARG A 82 -21.67 -1.10 4.14
C ARG A 82 -20.90 -0.66 2.90
N ARG A 83 -19.57 -0.89 2.90
CA ARG A 83 -18.68 -0.36 1.87
C ARG A 83 -18.50 -1.30 0.69
N PHE A 84 -18.39 -2.59 0.95
CA PHE A 84 -18.09 -3.59 -0.06
C PHE A 84 -19.24 -4.56 -0.34
N ASN A 85 -20.36 -4.44 0.37
CA ASN A 85 -21.47 -5.40 0.33
C ASN A 85 -21.03 -6.84 0.68
N VAL A 86 -20.08 -6.98 1.61
CA VAL A 86 -19.60 -8.24 2.15
C VAL A 86 -20.14 -8.39 3.56
N ASP A 87 -21.05 -9.34 3.78
CA ASP A 87 -21.72 -9.59 5.07
C ASP A 87 -21.36 -10.95 5.69
N THR A 88 -20.39 -11.63 5.11
CA THR A 88 -19.94 -12.95 5.55
C THR A 88 -18.85 -12.90 6.62
N ILE A 89 -18.22 -11.74 6.83
CA ILE A 89 -17.12 -11.56 7.79
C ILE A 89 -17.68 -11.48 9.21
N THR A 90 -17.04 -12.20 10.12
CA THR A 90 -17.39 -12.24 11.56
C THR A 90 -16.22 -11.72 12.41
N SER A 91 -16.49 -11.32 13.66
CA SER A 91 -15.51 -10.68 14.54
C SER A 91 -14.29 -11.55 14.87
N ASP A 92 -14.41 -12.88 14.79
CA ASP A 92 -13.30 -13.81 14.99
C ASP A 92 -12.38 -13.94 13.75
N GLU A 93 -12.83 -13.42 12.62
CA GLU A 93 -12.09 -13.30 11.36
C GLU A 93 -11.41 -11.93 11.20
N VAL A 94 -11.32 -11.15 12.26
CA VAL A 94 -10.73 -9.80 12.24
C VAL A 94 -9.69 -9.65 13.35
N MET A 95 -8.61 -8.94 13.03
CA MET A 95 -7.66 -8.40 14.02
C MET A 95 -7.05 -7.09 13.56
N SER A 96 -6.62 -6.25 14.51
CA SER A 96 -5.91 -5.00 14.19
C SER A 96 -4.39 -5.20 14.14
N PHE A 97 -3.70 -4.28 13.43
CA PHE A 97 -2.25 -4.14 13.39
C PHE A 97 -1.84 -2.66 13.44
N SER A 98 -0.61 -2.39 13.86
CA SER A 98 -0.02 -1.04 13.85
C SER A 98 0.32 -0.55 12.44
N GLY A 99 -0.69 -0.61 11.56
CA GLY A 99 -0.62 -0.37 10.12
C GLY A 99 -0.31 -1.65 9.33
N SER A 100 -0.72 -1.68 8.06
CA SER A 100 -0.56 -2.88 7.20
C SER A 100 0.90 -3.31 7.04
N GLN A 101 1.85 -2.35 7.08
CA GLN A 101 3.27 -2.68 7.04
C GLN A 101 3.70 -3.57 8.20
N ASP A 102 3.22 -3.29 9.41
CA ASP A 102 3.45 -4.10 10.61
C ASP A 102 2.86 -5.50 10.43
N GLY A 103 1.58 -5.58 10.03
CA GLY A 103 0.90 -6.85 9.80
C GLY A 103 1.55 -7.71 8.72
N ILE A 104 1.90 -7.14 7.58
CA ILE A 104 2.59 -7.84 6.49
C ILE A 104 3.97 -8.31 6.94
N GLY A 105 4.68 -7.49 7.72
CA GLY A 105 5.95 -7.86 8.32
C GLY A 105 5.85 -9.08 9.25
N HIS A 106 4.76 -9.20 9.97
CA HIS A 106 4.51 -10.32 10.90
C HIS A 106 3.96 -11.59 10.24
N LEU A 107 3.34 -11.48 9.05
CA LEU A 107 2.76 -12.67 8.38
C LEU A 107 3.79 -13.77 8.14
N GLY A 108 4.97 -13.42 7.65
CA GLY A 108 6.03 -14.40 7.43
C GLY A 108 6.43 -15.10 8.73
N LEU A 109 6.57 -14.35 9.82
CA LEU A 109 6.90 -14.92 11.14
C LEU A 109 5.78 -15.83 11.69
N ALA A 110 4.53 -15.54 11.40
CA ALA A 110 3.39 -16.32 11.86
C ALA A 110 3.13 -17.57 11.04
N LEU A 111 3.42 -17.52 9.73
CA LEU A 111 2.93 -18.50 8.77
C LEU A 111 4.02 -19.29 8.04
N CYS A 112 5.26 -18.76 7.96
CA CYS A 112 6.32 -19.39 7.19
C CYS A 112 7.37 -20.07 8.08
N ASN A 113 7.96 -21.11 7.54
CA ASN A 113 9.18 -21.74 8.02
C ASN A 113 10.33 -21.46 7.05
N ASP A 114 11.57 -21.77 7.45
CA ASP A 114 12.74 -21.64 6.59
C ASP A 114 12.56 -22.45 5.31
N GLY A 115 12.69 -21.81 4.15
CA GLY A 115 12.56 -22.42 2.82
C GLY A 115 11.13 -22.51 2.26
N ASP A 116 10.10 -22.09 2.98
CA ASP A 116 8.75 -21.94 2.42
C ASP A 116 8.76 -20.90 1.28
N LEU A 117 8.09 -21.19 0.17
CA LEU A 117 8.05 -20.30 -0.99
C LEU A 117 6.89 -19.29 -0.88
N VAL A 118 7.18 -18.02 -1.16
CA VAL A 118 6.17 -16.94 -1.17
C VAL A 118 6.17 -16.24 -2.53
N LEU A 119 5.01 -16.18 -3.17
CA LEU A 119 4.82 -15.47 -4.44
C LEU A 119 4.62 -13.99 -4.20
N LEU A 120 5.49 -13.16 -4.77
CA LEU A 120 5.46 -11.70 -4.66
C LEU A 120 5.36 -11.05 -6.03
N PRO A 121 4.62 -9.93 -6.17
CA PRO A 121 4.67 -9.14 -7.41
C PRO A 121 6.02 -8.42 -7.55
N ASP A 122 6.44 -8.16 -8.79
CA ASP A 122 7.58 -7.31 -9.12
C ASP A 122 7.21 -6.40 -10.32
N PRO A 123 7.12 -5.07 -10.11
CA PRO A 123 7.45 -4.31 -8.88
C PRO A 123 6.39 -4.41 -7.79
N CYS A 124 6.79 -4.19 -6.52
CA CYS A 124 5.87 -4.20 -5.37
C CYS A 124 6.32 -3.28 -4.22
N TYR A 125 5.45 -3.13 -3.25
CA TYR A 125 5.80 -2.44 -2.00
C TYR A 125 6.88 -3.25 -1.24
N PRO A 126 8.02 -2.65 -0.86
CA PRO A 126 9.18 -3.39 -0.33
C PRO A 126 8.91 -4.25 0.91
N VAL A 127 7.89 -3.92 1.71
CA VAL A 127 7.55 -4.69 2.91
C VAL A 127 7.12 -6.13 2.60
N PHE A 128 6.64 -6.41 1.39
CA PHE A 128 6.24 -7.78 1.00
C PHE A 128 7.43 -8.72 1.06
N MET A 129 8.57 -8.28 0.50
CA MET A 129 9.83 -9.02 0.60
C MET A 129 10.33 -9.09 2.06
N THR A 130 10.25 -7.97 2.78
CA THR A 130 10.71 -7.89 4.18
C THR A 130 9.99 -8.91 5.06
N GLY A 131 8.67 -8.95 5.03
CA GLY A 131 7.86 -9.88 5.81
C GLY A 131 8.19 -11.34 5.50
N SER A 132 8.32 -11.68 4.20
CA SER A 132 8.68 -13.02 3.76
C SER A 132 10.06 -13.45 4.31
N LYS A 133 11.08 -12.62 4.11
CA LYS A 133 12.45 -12.92 4.57
C LYS A 133 12.61 -12.98 6.08
N LEU A 134 11.90 -12.14 6.84
CA LEU A 134 11.91 -12.21 8.30
C LEU A 134 11.36 -13.54 8.81
N GLY A 135 10.39 -14.13 8.12
CA GLY A 135 9.84 -15.45 8.39
C GLY A 135 10.68 -16.62 7.88
N GLY A 136 11.84 -16.37 7.25
CA GLY A 136 12.71 -17.42 6.68
C GLY A 136 12.24 -17.91 5.31
N ALA A 137 11.20 -17.30 4.73
CA ALA A 137 10.66 -17.72 3.45
C ALA A 137 11.52 -17.22 2.27
N GLU A 138 11.45 -17.99 1.17
CA GLU A 138 12.08 -17.67 -0.11
C GLU A 138 11.09 -16.94 -1.01
N PRO A 139 11.31 -15.65 -1.38
CA PRO A 139 10.46 -14.95 -2.31
C PRO A 139 10.69 -15.42 -3.74
N TRP A 140 9.60 -15.74 -4.44
CA TRP A 140 9.56 -15.93 -5.88
C TRP A 140 8.72 -14.81 -6.51
N TYR A 141 9.25 -14.16 -7.57
CA TYR A 141 8.63 -12.95 -8.11
C TYR A 141 7.89 -13.23 -9.42
N TYR A 142 6.57 -12.94 -9.45
CA TYR A 142 5.82 -12.84 -10.70
C TYR A 142 5.83 -11.39 -11.21
N LYS A 143 6.06 -11.23 -12.52
CA LYS A 143 6.28 -9.91 -13.11
C LYS A 143 4.98 -9.20 -13.41
N LEU A 144 4.90 -7.94 -12.99
CA LEU A 144 3.88 -7.01 -13.45
C LEU A 144 4.46 -6.21 -14.61
N THR A 145 3.99 -6.46 -15.83
CA THR A 145 4.56 -5.85 -17.03
C THR A 145 3.57 -4.90 -17.70
N LYS A 146 4.08 -4.01 -18.55
CA LYS A 146 3.25 -3.10 -19.32
C LYS A 146 2.27 -3.84 -20.24
N GLU A 147 2.68 -4.98 -20.79
CA GLU A 147 1.90 -5.80 -21.72
C GLU A 147 0.66 -6.38 -21.06
N ASN A 148 0.71 -6.67 -19.76
CA ASN A 148 -0.45 -7.12 -18.97
C ASN A 148 -1.03 -6.00 -18.07
N HIS A 149 -0.79 -4.73 -18.42
CA HIS A 149 -1.30 -3.58 -17.69
C HIS A 149 -0.85 -3.53 -16.22
N PHE A 150 0.31 -4.10 -15.90
CA PHE A 150 0.84 -4.26 -14.55
C PHE A 150 -0.12 -5.00 -13.60
N LEU A 151 -0.86 -5.97 -14.13
CA LEU A 151 -1.73 -6.85 -13.37
C LEU A 151 -1.07 -8.22 -13.15
N PRO A 152 -1.41 -8.96 -12.08
CA PRO A 152 -0.98 -10.34 -11.90
C PRO A 152 -1.43 -11.23 -13.07
N ASP A 153 -0.52 -12.06 -13.57
CA ASP A 153 -0.82 -13.14 -14.52
C ASP A 153 -0.45 -14.48 -13.88
N VAL A 154 -1.42 -15.13 -13.27
CA VAL A 154 -1.21 -16.43 -12.59
C VAL A 154 -0.84 -17.55 -13.54
N THR A 155 -1.14 -17.41 -14.85
CA THR A 155 -0.78 -18.41 -15.86
C THR A 155 0.70 -18.40 -16.19
N SER A 156 1.40 -17.31 -15.88
CA SER A 156 2.85 -17.17 -16.04
C SER A 156 3.65 -17.87 -14.94
N ILE A 157 3.01 -18.33 -13.86
CA ILE A 157 3.66 -18.98 -12.72
C ILE A 157 3.86 -20.47 -13.06
N PRO A 158 5.11 -20.99 -13.11
CA PRO A 158 5.36 -22.38 -13.38
C PRO A 158 4.68 -23.32 -12.37
N GLU A 159 4.16 -24.44 -12.83
CA GLU A 159 3.39 -25.35 -11.99
C GLU A 159 4.20 -25.91 -10.80
N ASP A 160 5.48 -26.19 -10.98
CA ASP A 160 6.37 -26.65 -9.92
C ASP A 160 6.61 -25.58 -8.85
N VAL A 161 6.61 -24.31 -9.24
CA VAL A 161 6.65 -23.16 -8.32
C VAL A 161 5.32 -23.03 -7.58
N ALA A 162 4.20 -23.10 -8.30
CA ALA A 162 2.87 -23.00 -7.70
C ALA A 162 2.62 -24.09 -6.64
N ARG A 163 3.03 -25.33 -6.91
CA ARG A 163 2.91 -26.48 -5.98
C ARG A 163 3.74 -26.34 -4.71
N ARG A 164 4.77 -25.52 -4.71
CA ARG A 164 5.64 -25.24 -3.55
C ARG A 164 5.25 -23.96 -2.82
N ALA A 165 4.47 -23.11 -3.45
CA ALA A 165 4.11 -21.82 -2.90
C ALA A 165 3.14 -21.96 -1.72
N LYS A 166 3.40 -21.26 -0.64
CA LYS A 166 2.57 -21.22 0.56
C LYS A 166 1.70 -19.99 0.64
N LEU A 167 2.24 -18.85 0.25
CA LEU A 167 1.56 -17.56 0.24
C LEU A 167 1.67 -16.92 -1.14
N MET A 168 0.64 -16.19 -1.55
CA MET A 168 0.67 -15.27 -2.69
C MET A 168 0.21 -13.89 -2.23
N LEU A 169 1.06 -12.87 -2.35
CA LEU A 169 0.71 -11.50 -2.05
C LEU A 169 0.26 -10.78 -3.32
N VAL A 170 -0.87 -10.08 -3.21
CA VAL A 170 -1.44 -9.24 -4.28
C VAL A 170 -1.76 -7.88 -3.69
N SER A 171 -1.45 -6.79 -4.37
CA SER A 171 -1.81 -5.43 -3.98
C SER A 171 -2.62 -4.76 -5.09
N LEU A 172 -3.91 -4.54 -4.84
CA LEU A 172 -4.83 -3.90 -5.78
C LEU A 172 -5.89 -3.09 -4.98
N PRO A 173 -5.95 -1.78 -5.18
CA PRO A 173 -5.17 -0.93 -6.08
C PRO A 173 -3.68 -0.92 -5.76
N ALA A 174 -2.85 -1.01 -6.79
CA ALA A 174 -1.45 -1.34 -6.65
C ALA A 174 -0.55 -0.14 -6.26
N ASN A 175 0.38 -0.38 -5.35
CA ASN A 175 1.56 0.43 -5.11
C ASN A 175 2.78 -0.36 -5.58
N PRO A 176 3.54 0.10 -6.61
CA PRO A 176 3.62 1.48 -7.11
C PRO A 176 2.80 1.79 -8.37
N VAL A 177 2.25 0.81 -9.06
CA VAL A 177 1.87 0.90 -10.47
C VAL A 177 0.48 1.50 -10.75
N GLY A 178 -0.39 1.63 -9.72
CA GLY A 178 -1.70 2.26 -9.86
C GLY A 178 -2.77 1.42 -10.60
N SER A 179 -2.50 0.15 -10.85
CA SER A 179 -3.48 -0.78 -11.43
C SER A 179 -4.57 -1.15 -10.42
N ILE A 180 -5.76 -1.48 -10.94
CA ILE A 180 -6.91 -1.96 -10.15
C ILE A 180 -7.33 -3.35 -10.63
N GLY A 181 -7.85 -4.17 -9.71
CA GLY A 181 -8.38 -5.49 -10.04
C GLY A 181 -9.76 -5.42 -10.69
N THR A 182 -10.07 -6.42 -11.51
CA THR A 182 -11.44 -6.68 -12.00
C THR A 182 -12.00 -7.92 -11.32
N PRO A 183 -13.32 -8.10 -11.29
CA PRO A 183 -13.92 -9.32 -10.75
C PRO A 183 -13.38 -10.60 -11.38
N GLU A 184 -13.12 -10.58 -12.69
CA GLU A 184 -12.59 -11.72 -13.45
C GLU A 184 -11.15 -12.05 -13.00
N LEU A 185 -10.30 -11.04 -12.85
CA LEU A 185 -8.94 -11.23 -12.36
C LEU A 185 -8.93 -11.79 -10.93
N TYR A 186 -9.80 -11.26 -10.06
CA TYR A 186 -9.90 -11.81 -8.69
C TYR A 186 -10.36 -13.26 -8.68
N ALA A 187 -11.31 -13.64 -9.57
CA ALA A 187 -11.73 -15.02 -9.70
C ALA A 187 -10.58 -15.93 -10.16
N GLU A 188 -9.82 -15.52 -11.18
CA GLU A 188 -8.64 -16.27 -11.66
C GLU A 188 -7.59 -16.48 -10.55
N ILE A 189 -7.32 -15.44 -9.74
CA ILE A 189 -6.37 -15.52 -8.64
C ILE A 189 -6.88 -16.45 -7.53
N VAL A 190 -8.17 -16.36 -7.17
CA VAL A 190 -8.79 -17.22 -6.15
C VAL A 190 -8.79 -18.68 -6.61
N ASP A 191 -9.17 -18.96 -7.86
CA ASP A 191 -9.14 -20.31 -8.43
C ASP A 191 -7.72 -20.89 -8.45
N PHE A 192 -6.72 -20.07 -8.81
CA PHE A 192 -5.31 -20.48 -8.76
C PHE A 192 -4.88 -20.83 -7.33
N CYS A 193 -5.22 -20.00 -6.35
CA CYS A 193 -4.87 -20.23 -4.95
C CYS A 193 -5.54 -21.50 -4.41
N HIS A 194 -6.81 -21.74 -4.74
CA HIS A 194 -7.51 -22.99 -4.40
C HIS A 194 -6.85 -24.20 -5.02
N LYS A 195 -6.54 -24.14 -6.32
CA LYS A 195 -5.95 -25.27 -7.06
C LYS A 195 -4.63 -25.76 -6.45
N TYR A 196 -3.83 -24.85 -5.89
CA TYR A 196 -2.50 -25.16 -5.38
C TYR A 196 -2.37 -25.07 -3.86
N ASP A 197 -3.48 -24.89 -3.14
CA ASP A 197 -3.53 -24.74 -1.67
C ASP A 197 -2.63 -23.59 -1.15
N ILE A 198 -2.73 -22.44 -1.82
CA ILE A 198 -1.96 -21.22 -1.52
C ILE A 198 -2.83 -20.25 -0.71
N LEU A 199 -2.32 -19.69 0.37
CA LEU A 199 -2.99 -18.60 1.06
C LEU A 199 -2.80 -17.29 0.27
N LEU A 200 -3.91 -16.72 -0.20
CA LEU A 200 -3.94 -15.40 -0.82
C LEU A 200 -3.90 -14.29 0.25
N VAL A 201 -2.93 -13.40 0.14
CA VAL A 201 -2.83 -12.19 0.97
C VAL A 201 -3.07 -10.98 0.09
N HIS A 202 -4.23 -10.34 0.23
CA HIS A 202 -4.59 -9.15 -0.52
C HIS A 202 -4.29 -7.88 0.28
N ASP A 203 -3.40 -7.03 -0.21
CA ASP A 203 -3.18 -5.68 0.33
C ASP A 203 -4.11 -4.68 -0.35
N ASN A 204 -5.20 -4.32 0.34
CA ASN A 204 -6.25 -3.42 -0.11
C ASN A 204 -6.19 -2.05 0.58
N ALA A 205 -4.97 -1.56 0.85
CA ALA A 205 -4.77 -0.29 1.57
C ALA A 205 -5.30 0.94 0.82
N TYR A 206 -5.57 0.83 -0.48
CA TYR A 206 -6.05 1.91 -1.34
C TYR A 206 -7.47 1.67 -1.85
N SER A 207 -8.26 0.82 -1.20
CA SER A 207 -9.61 0.41 -1.58
C SER A 207 -10.58 1.54 -1.93
N ASP A 208 -10.38 2.72 -1.34
CA ASP A 208 -11.24 3.90 -1.52
C ASP A 208 -10.65 4.94 -2.49
N ILE A 209 -9.50 4.66 -3.11
CA ILE A 209 -8.85 5.57 -4.07
C ILE A 209 -8.83 4.88 -5.43
N ILE A 210 -9.95 4.97 -6.14
CA ILE A 210 -10.17 4.38 -7.45
C ILE A 210 -10.88 5.41 -8.32
N PHE A 211 -10.43 5.57 -9.56
CA PHE A 211 -10.78 6.68 -10.42
C PHE A 211 -11.77 6.27 -11.52
N ASP A 212 -12.30 7.27 -12.23
CA ASP A 212 -13.08 7.12 -13.46
C ASP A 212 -14.38 6.32 -13.28
N GLY A 213 -14.97 6.35 -12.07
CA GLY A 213 -16.20 5.64 -11.77
C GLY A 213 -16.05 4.12 -11.68
N ALA A 214 -14.82 3.62 -11.74
CA ALA A 214 -14.55 2.21 -11.48
C ALA A 214 -14.82 1.84 -10.02
N HIS A 215 -15.16 0.58 -9.79
CA HIS A 215 -15.44 0.08 -8.46
C HIS A 215 -14.26 -0.77 -7.96
N GLY A 216 -13.73 -0.39 -6.80
CA GLY A 216 -12.90 -1.27 -6.01
C GLY A 216 -13.78 -2.13 -5.12
N GLY A 217 -13.35 -3.33 -4.88
CA GLY A 217 -14.01 -4.26 -4.00
C GLY A 217 -13.06 -4.79 -2.93
N SER A 218 -13.60 -5.65 -2.12
CA SER A 218 -12.83 -6.58 -1.31
C SER A 218 -12.60 -7.86 -2.11
N ILE A 219 -11.50 -8.58 -1.82
CA ILE A 219 -11.31 -9.92 -2.36
C ILE A 219 -12.47 -10.85 -1.98
N PHE A 220 -13.13 -10.57 -0.85
CA PHE A 220 -14.29 -11.33 -0.37
C PHE A 220 -15.57 -11.11 -1.17
N ASN A 221 -15.58 -10.23 -2.17
CA ASN A 221 -16.63 -10.19 -3.19
C ASN A 221 -16.51 -11.36 -4.19
N THR A 222 -15.36 -12.05 -4.20
CA THR A 222 -15.11 -13.19 -5.07
C THR A 222 -15.56 -14.49 -4.39
N PRO A 223 -16.41 -15.30 -5.03
CA PRO A 223 -16.79 -16.60 -4.48
C PRO A 223 -15.55 -17.47 -4.17
N GLY A 224 -15.56 -18.16 -3.03
CA GLY A 224 -14.45 -19.01 -2.60
C GLY A 224 -13.33 -18.27 -1.85
N ALA A 225 -13.20 -16.95 -1.97
CA ALA A 225 -12.10 -16.21 -1.33
C ALA A 225 -12.04 -16.41 0.20
N GLY A 226 -13.19 -16.55 0.87
CA GLY A 226 -13.23 -16.79 2.33
C GLY A 226 -12.50 -18.05 2.78
N GLU A 227 -12.31 -19.03 1.89
CA GLU A 227 -11.63 -20.29 2.19
C GLU A 227 -10.11 -20.22 2.02
N CYS A 228 -9.60 -19.30 1.17
CA CYS A 228 -8.18 -19.23 0.83
C CYS A 228 -7.54 -17.86 1.05
N ALA A 229 -8.28 -16.83 1.46
CA ALA A 229 -7.74 -15.48 1.50
C ALA A 229 -7.76 -14.82 2.89
N VAL A 230 -6.83 -13.85 3.03
CA VAL A 230 -6.88 -12.77 4.02
C VAL A 230 -6.64 -11.44 3.31
N GLU A 231 -7.24 -10.37 3.84
CA GLU A 231 -7.15 -9.02 3.27
C GLU A 231 -6.67 -8.02 4.31
N PHE A 232 -5.68 -7.20 3.95
CA PHE A 232 -5.32 -6.01 4.72
C PHE A 232 -6.16 -4.82 4.28
N PHE A 233 -6.81 -4.20 5.24
CA PHE A 233 -7.54 -2.95 5.09
C PHE A 233 -6.95 -1.88 6.03
N SER A 234 -6.72 -0.66 5.54
CA SER A 234 -6.06 0.39 6.31
C SER A 234 -6.86 1.68 6.38
N LEU A 235 -6.95 2.27 7.57
CA LEU A 235 -7.54 3.61 7.76
C LEU A 235 -6.59 4.74 7.32
N SER A 236 -5.31 4.44 7.12
CA SER A 236 -4.27 5.41 6.81
C SER A 236 -4.59 6.30 5.61
N LYS A 237 -5.13 5.70 4.54
CA LYS A 237 -5.32 6.38 3.26
C LYS A 237 -6.75 6.89 3.08
N SER A 238 -7.73 6.10 3.51
CA SER A 238 -9.14 6.46 3.42
C SER A 238 -9.55 7.58 4.38
N PHE A 239 -8.94 7.62 5.57
CA PHE A 239 -9.32 8.56 6.64
C PHE A 239 -8.21 9.53 7.05
N ASN A 240 -7.09 9.58 6.34
CA ASN A 240 -5.95 10.49 6.60
C ASN A 240 -5.34 10.37 7.99
N VAL A 241 -5.34 9.17 8.55
CA VAL A 241 -4.84 8.90 9.91
C VAL A 241 -3.55 8.06 9.87
N THR A 242 -2.65 8.36 8.94
CA THR A 242 -1.39 7.60 8.76
C THR A 242 -0.56 7.47 10.03
N GLY A 243 -0.51 8.54 10.84
CA GLY A 243 0.20 8.57 12.12
C GLY A 243 -0.46 7.78 13.24
N ALA A 244 -1.75 7.46 13.14
CA ALA A 244 -2.48 6.65 14.12
C ALA A 244 -2.06 5.18 14.08
N ARG A 245 -1.40 4.74 13.00
CA ARG A 245 -0.88 3.39 12.83
C ARG A 245 -1.94 2.31 13.06
N ILE A 246 -3.04 2.34 12.30
CA ILE A 246 -4.10 1.35 12.41
C ILE A 246 -4.51 0.77 11.06
N SER A 247 -4.56 -0.55 11.01
CA SER A 247 -5.08 -1.37 9.92
C SER A 247 -5.68 -2.65 10.48
N PHE A 248 -6.33 -3.41 9.62
CA PHE A 248 -6.96 -4.67 9.97
C PHE A 248 -6.50 -5.76 9.01
N LEU A 249 -6.35 -6.97 9.53
CA LEU A 249 -6.31 -8.21 8.77
C LEU A 249 -7.67 -8.88 8.93
N VAL A 250 -8.28 -9.23 7.82
CA VAL A 250 -9.62 -9.81 7.74
C VAL A 250 -9.56 -11.11 6.95
N GLY A 251 -10.29 -12.14 7.35
CA GLY A 251 -10.44 -13.38 6.60
C GLY A 251 -10.19 -14.65 7.42
N ARG A 252 -9.55 -15.65 6.85
CA ARG A 252 -9.40 -16.99 7.43
C ARG A 252 -9.09 -17.00 8.93
N ARG A 253 -9.97 -17.66 9.72
CA ARG A 253 -9.89 -17.69 11.20
C ARG A 253 -8.62 -18.32 11.73
N ASP A 254 -8.13 -19.36 11.08
CA ASP A 254 -6.89 -20.03 11.48
C ASP A 254 -5.66 -19.12 11.31
N VAL A 255 -5.62 -18.33 10.24
CA VAL A 255 -4.59 -17.31 10.00
C VAL A 255 -4.67 -16.19 11.03
N ILE A 256 -5.88 -15.67 11.28
CA ILE A 256 -6.13 -14.65 12.31
C ILE A 256 -5.70 -15.18 13.69
N ALA A 257 -6.02 -16.42 14.03
CA ALA A 257 -5.62 -17.04 15.31
C ALA A 257 -4.09 -17.17 15.42
N ALA A 258 -3.40 -17.58 14.35
CA ALA A 258 -1.94 -17.65 14.31
C ALA A 258 -1.28 -16.28 14.51
N CYS A 259 -1.77 -15.26 13.81
CA CYS A 259 -1.29 -13.90 13.96
C CYS A 259 -1.57 -13.31 15.36
N LYS A 260 -2.75 -13.55 15.93
CA LYS A 260 -3.07 -13.18 17.33
C LYS A 260 -2.11 -13.82 18.32
N LYS A 261 -1.81 -15.13 18.15
CA LYS A 261 -0.86 -15.84 18.98
C LYS A 261 0.55 -15.24 18.91
N LEU A 262 1.03 -14.89 17.73
CA LEU A 262 2.33 -14.23 17.55
C LEU A 262 2.33 -12.85 18.23
N ARG A 263 1.30 -12.05 17.99
CA ARG A 263 1.18 -10.69 18.51
C ARG A 263 1.23 -10.63 20.03
N THR A 264 0.62 -11.57 20.73
CA THR A 264 0.69 -11.64 22.21
C THR A 264 2.11 -11.79 22.75
N GLN A 265 3.07 -12.18 21.91
CA GLN A 265 4.49 -12.30 22.29
C GLN A 265 5.32 -11.07 21.89
N ILE A 266 4.75 -10.10 21.16
CA ILE A 266 5.46 -8.94 20.62
C ILE A 266 4.95 -7.63 21.24
N ASP A 267 3.65 -7.32 21.15
CA ASP A 267 3.11 -5.99 21.47
C ASP A 267 1.77 -5.97 22.21
N PHE A 268 1.18 -7.10 22.54
CA PHE A 268 -0.13 -7.29 23.16
C PHE A 268 -1.30 -6.78 22.30
N GLY A 269 -1.48 -5.46 22.19
CA GLY A 269 -2.60 -4.85 21.52
C GLY A 269 -2.44 -3.35 21.32
N MET A 270 -3.34 -2.79 20.52
CA MET A 270 -3.31 -1.39 20.14
C MET A 270 -3.83 -0.48 21.25
N PHE A 271 -3.24 0.71 21.37
CA PHE A 271 -3.65 1.76 22.31
C PHE A 271 -5.16 2.04 22.17
N LEU A 272 -5.90 1.96 23.30
CA LEU A 272 -7.36 2.01 23.30
C LEU A 272 -7.95 3.27 22.66
N PRO A 273 -7.41 4.49 22.85
CA PRO A 273 -7.89 5.67 22.14
C PRO A 273 -7.84 5.56 20.63
N ILE A 274 -6.82 4.90 20.07
CA ILE A 274 -6.73 4.66 18.62
C ILE A 274 -7.81 3.66 18.16
N GLN A 275 -8.15 2.65 18.97
CA GLN A 275 -9.27 1.76 18.67
C GLN A 275 -10.61 2.52 18.66
N LYS A 276 -10.81 3.50 19.55
CA LYS A 276 -12.02 4.36 19.55
C LYS A 276 -12.06 5.27 18.31
N VAL A 277 -10.92 5.81 17.86
CA VAL A 277 -10.83 6.52 16.58
C VAL A 277 -11.22 5.62 15.42
N ALA A 278 -10.76 4.36 15.42
CA ALA A 278 -11.13 3.39 14.39
C ALA A 278 -12.64 3.11 14.35
N ILE A 279 -13.27 2.93 15.52
CA ILE A 279 -14.72 2.77 15.62
C ILE A 279 -15.43 3.98 14.99
N ALA A 280 -15.02 5.20 15.37
CA ALA A 280 -15.61 6.42 14.83
C ALA A 280 -15.44 6.52 13.29
N ALA A 281 -14.26 6.16 12.76
CA ALA A 281 -14.03 6.15 11.32
C ALA A 281 -14.91 5.13 10.59
N LEU A 282 -14.95 3.90 11.10
CA LEU A 282 -15.64 2.78 10.47
C LEU A 282 -17.17 2.90 10.56
N THR A 283 -17.71 3.57 11.56
CA THR A 283 -19.16 3.79 11.74
C THR A 283 -19.63 5.16 11.23
N GLY A 284 -18.71 6.09 11.03
CA GLY A 284 -18.97 7.47 10.61
C GLY A 284 -19.37 7.63 9.13
N PRO A 285 -19.55 8.87 8.67
CA PRO A 285 -19.91 9.18 7.30
C PRO A 285 -18.76 8.94 6.32
N LEU A 286 -19.07 8.52 5.09
CA LEU A 286 -18.09 8.27 4.02
C LEU A 286 -17.94 9.41 3.02
N ASP A 287 -18.70 10.50 3.17
CA ASP A 287 -18.66 11.64 2.23
C ASP A 287 -17.26 12.27 2.13
N GLY A 288 -16.52 12.30 3.25
CA GLY A 288 -15.13 12.77 3.28
C GLY A 288 -14.22 11.90 2.42
N VAL A 289 -14.38 10.59 2.51
CA VAL A 289 -13.61 9.62 1.71
C VAL A 289 -13.90 9.79 0.23
N GLN A 290 -15.17 9.95 -0.16
CA GLN A 290 -15.58 10.17 -1.54
C GLN A 290 -15.04 11.49 -2.10
N ARG A 291 -15.16 12.60 -1.34
CA ARG A 291 -14.59 13.90 -1.76
C ARG A 291 -13.07 13.82 -1.96
N GLN A 292 -12.38 13.13 -1.08
CA GLN A 292 -10.94 12.92 -1.17
C GLN A 292 -10.56 12.12 -2.41
N CYS A 293 -11.29 11.06 -2.73
CA CYS A 293 -11.08 10.28 -3.95
C CYS A 293 -11.22 11.18 -5.20
N GLY A 294 -12.26 12.01 -5.27
CA GLY A 294 -12.45 12.98 -6.35
C GLY A 294 -11.32 13.99 -6.45
N GLU A 295 -10.71 14.40 -5.32
CA GLU A 295 -9.53 15.28 -5.33
C GLU A 295 -8.29 14.55 -5.86
N TYR A 296 -8.05 13.30 -5.46
CA TYR A 296 -6.96 12.51 -6.03
C TYR A 296 -7.11 12.29 -7.53
N GLN A 297 -8.34 12.09 -8.01
CA GLN A 297 -8.59 12.00 -9.45
C GLN A 297 -8.21 13.31 -10.18
N ARG A 298 -8.62 14.47 -9.67
CA ARG A 298 -8.21 15.76 -10.23
C ARG A 298 -6.70 15.96 -10.25
N ARG A 299 -6.00 15.54 -9.21
CA ARG A 299 -4.54 15.58 -9.13
C ARG A 299 -3.87 14.64 -10.15
N ARG A 300 -4.42 13.42 -10.30
CA ARG A 300 -4.00 12.47 -11.33
C ARG A 300 -4.14 13.09 -12.72
N ASP A 301 -5.29 13.67 -13.03
CA ASP A 301 -5.57 14.26 -14.31
C ASP A 301 -4.63 15.45 -14.62
N ALA A 302 -4.40 16.30 -13.61
CA ALA A 302 -3.46 17.42 -13.73
C ALA A 302 -2.03 16.95 -13.97
N LEU A 303 -1.57 15.93 -13.24
CA LEU A 303 -0.21 15.41 -13.41
C LEU A 303 -0.05 14.68 -14.73
N CYS A 304 -0.87 13.67 -15.00
CA CYS A 304 -0.75 12.86 -16.23
C CYS A 304 -1.00 13.70 -17.49
N GLY A 305 -2.07 14.51 -17.48
CA GLY A 305 -2.39 15.41 -18.59
C GLY A 305 -1.31 16.48 -18.81
N GLY A 306 -0.82 17.08 -17.73
CA GLY A 306 0.25 18.07 -17.77
C GLY A 306 1.55 17.50 -18.34
N LEU A 307 1.98 16.32 -17.86
CA LEU A 307 3.19 15.64 -18.35
C LEU A 307 3.07 15.27 -19.83
N ARG A 308 1.92 14.74 -20.27
CA ARG A 308 1.65 14.49 -21.70
C ARG A 308 1.70 15.77 -22.52
N GLY A 309 1.16 16.87 -21.99
CA GLY A 309 1.16 18.18 -22.65
C GLY A 309 2.56 18.77 -22.88
N ILE A 310 3.57 18.32 -22.15
CA ILE A 310 4.97 18.72 -22.32
C ILE A 310 5.83 17.66 -23.03
N GLY A 311 5.19 16.62 -23.63
CA GLY A 311 5.86 15.59 -24.42
C GLY A 311 6.27 14.32 -23.65
N TRP A 312 5.96 14.20 -22.36
CA TRP A 312 6.23 12.98 -21.58
C TRP A 312 5.01 12.07 -21.58
N ASN A 313 5.06 10.98 -22.31
CA ASN A 313 3.93 10.06 -22.47
C ASN A 313 3.73 9.17 -21.22
N VAL A 314 3.03 9.73 -20.23
CA VAL A 314 2.69 9.06 -18.97
C VAL A 314 1.28 8.51 -19.06
N PRO A 315 1.06 7.20 -18.78
CA PRO A 315 -0.27 6.62 -18.74
C PRO A 315 -1.07 7.11 -17.52
N ASP A 316 -2.39 7.06 -17.62
CA ASP A 316 -3.24 7.34 -16.45
C ASP A 316 -3.16 6.19 -15.42
N SER A 317 -3.12 6.57 -14.16
CA SER A 317 -3.33 5.64 -13.05
C SER A 317 -4.84 5.41 -12.86
N HIS A 318 -5.24 4.18 -12.59
CA HIS A 318 -6.63 3.82 -12.37
C HIS A 318 -7.03 3.78 -10.89
N GLY A 319 -6.03 3.70 -10.01
CA GLY A 319 -6.26 3.70 -8.56
C GLY A 319 -4.98 3.96 -7.77
N SER A 320 -5.11 3.93 -6.46
CA SER A 320 -4.11 4.37 -5.49
C SER A 320 -3.79 5.87 -5.60
N MET A 321 -2.88 6.35 -4.79
CA MET A 321 -2.41 7.75 -4.83
C MET A 321 -1.10 7.89 -5.61
N PHE A 322 -0.83 7.00 -6.58
CA PHE A 322 0.43 6.97 -7.31
C PHE A 322 0.22 6.98 -8.82
N VAL A 323 1.20 7.58 -9.51
CA VAL A 323 1.33 7.54 -10.95
C VAL A 323 2.67 6.88 -11.29
N TRP A 324 2.64 5.89 -12.17
CA TRP A 324 3.79 5.12 -12.62
C TRP A 324 4.19 5.60 -14.01
N ALA A 325 5.30 6.35 -14.09
CA ALA A 325 5.74 7.01 -15.31
C ALA A 325 7.00 6.34 -15.86
N PRO A 326 7.06 6.09 -17.20
CA PRO A 326 8.29 5.57 -17.81
C PRO A 326 9.40 6.64 -17.74
N VAL A 327 10.63 6.20 -17.46
CA VAL A 327 11.81 7.08 -17.54
C VAL A 327 11.99 7.56 -18.97
N PRO A 328 12.19 8.88 -19.22
CA PRO A 328 12.45 9.39 -20.54
C PRO A 328 13.73 8.82 -21.15
N ALA A 329 13.80 8.79 -22.49
CA ALA A 329 15.00 8.38 -23.18
C ALA A 329 16.22 9.23 -22.79
N GLY A 330 17.42 8.63 -22.81
CA GLY A 330 18.67 9.31 -22.47
C GLY A 330 19.18 9.07 -21.06
N TYR A 331 18.41 8.44 -20.20
CA TYR A 331 18.82 8.04 -18.84
C TYR A 331 19.00 6.52 -18.76
N LYS A 332 20.07 6.08 -18.08
CA LYS A 332 20.39 4.65 -17.97
C LYS A 332 19.65 3.97 -16.82
N THR A 333 19.32 4.72 -15.77
CA THR A 333 18.64 4.20 -14.59
C THR A 333 17.56 5.15 -14.08
N SER A 334 16.57 4.60 -13.39
CA SER A 334 15.53 5.40 -12.73
C SER A 334 16.10 6.32 -11.66
N MET A 335 17.15 5.91 -10.95
CA MET A 335 17.84 6.75 -9.96
C MET A 335 18.56 7.92 -10.62
N GLU A 336 19.28 7.70 -11.72
CA GLU A 336 19.93 8.76 -12.49
C GLU A 336 18.91 9.84 -12.93
N PHE A 337 17.76 9.40 -13.44
CA PHE A 337 16.68 10.32 -13.80
C PHE A 337 16.12 11.07 -12.60
N CYS A 338 15.86 10.41 -11.46
CA CYS A 338 15.36 11.08 -10.26
C CYS A 338 16.34 12.15 -9.74
N LEU A 339 17.64 11.87 -9.76
CA LEU A 339 18.68 12.84 -9.36
C LEU A 339 18.75 14.02 -10.34
N ALA A 340 18.63 13.77 -11.63
CA ALA A 340 18.58 14.84 -12.64
C ALA A 340 17.30 15.68 -12.50
N LEU A 341 16.15 15.05 -12.19
CA LEU A 341 14.87 15.71 -12.04
C LEU A 341 14.85 16.68 -10.85
N ILE A 342 15.35 16.24 -9.69
CA ILE A 342 15.45 17.11 -8.51
C ILE A 342 16.46 18.26 -8.75
N ASP A 343 17.56 17.98 -9.43
CA ASP A 343 18.62 18.96 -9.66
C ASP A 343 18.18 20.05 -10.67
N LYS A 344 17.60 19.65 -11.79
CA LYS A 344 17.21 20.56 -12.87
C LYS A 344 15.86 21.23 -12.68
N ALA A 345 14.87 20.48 -12.17
CA ALA A 345 13.48 20.93 -12.05
C ALA A 345 13.00 21.16 -10.62
N GLY A 346 13.78 20.75 -9.61
CA GLY A 346 13.33 20.79 -8.22
C GLY A 346 12.17 19.84 -7.90
N VAL A 347 11.93 18.82 -8.75
CA VAL A 347 10.83 17.86 -8.58
C VAL A 347 11.38 16.53 -8.05
N ILE A 348 10.78 16.02 -6.99
CA ILE A 348 11.20 14.77 -6.34
C ILE A 348 10.17 13.69 -6.65
N CYS A 349 10.63 12.57 -7.21
CA CYS A 349 9.86 11.33 -7.37
C CYS A 349 10.65 10.14 -6.84
N THR A 350 10.04 8.97 -6.79
CA THR A 350 10.69 7.74 -6.32
C THR A 350 11.18 6.92 -7.51
N PRO A 351 12.45 6.49 -7.54
CA PRO A 351 12.95 5.62 -8.61
C PRO A 351 12.23 4.26 -8.56
N GLY A 352 11.90 3.74 -9.71
CA GLY A 352 11.17 2.47 -9.82
C GLY A 352 11.96 1.28 -9.33
N SER A 353 13.29 1.31 -9.44
CA SER A 353 14.18 0.30 -8.87
C SER A 353 14.03 0.10 -7.35
N SER A 354 13.43 1.07 -6.64
CA SER A 354 13.09 0.94 -5.21
C SER A 354 11.97 -0.07 -4.94
N PHE A 355 11.25 -0.49 -5.96
CA PHE A 355 10.10 -1.40 -5.86
C PHE A 355 10.40 -2.80 -6.40
N GLY A 356 11.61 -3.05 -6.84
CA GLY A 356 12.06 -4.32 -7.40
C GLY A 356 12.75 -4.15 -8.76
N PRO A 357 13.42 -5.20 -9.25
CA PRO A 357 14.15 -5.16 -10.52
C PRO A 357 13.29 -4.78 -11.73
N SER A 358 12.05 -5.26 -11.80
CA SER A 358 11.11 -4.91 -12.89
C SER A 358 10.59 -3.47 -12.82
N GLY A 359 10.86 -2.76 -11.74
CA GLY A 359 10.59 -1.33 -11.61
C GLY A 359 11.63 -0.44 -12.29
N GLU A 360 12.78 -0.99 -12.70
CA GLU A 360 13.76 -0.21 -13.44
C GLU A 360 13.19 0.25 -14.80
N GLY A 361 13.53 1.47 -15.21
CA GLY A 361 12.94 2.13 -16.37
C GLY A 361 11.65 2.90 -16.08
N TYR A 362 11.21 2.96 -14.81
CA TYR A 362 10.06 3.72 -14.35
C TYR A 362 10.38 4.60 -13.15
N VAL A 363 9.51 5.57 -12.87
CA VAL A 363 9.48 6.36 -11.63
C VAL A 363 8.05 6.45 -11.10
N ARG A 364 7.92 6.57 -9.78
CA ARG A 364 6.62 6.74 -9.12
C ARG A 364 6.46 8.17 -8.62
N PHE A 365 5.38 8.81 -9.02
CA PHE A 365 4.90 10.05 -8.42
C PHE A 365 3.78 9.77 -7.41
N ALA A 366 3.72 10.55 -6.33
CA ALA A 366 2.64 10.54 -5.36
C ALA A 366 1.75 11.79 -5.54
N LEU A 367 0.45 11.61 -5.52
CA LEU A 367 -0.57 12.67 -5.71
C LEU A 367 -0.83 13.45 -4.40
N THR A 368 0.24 13.81 -3.69
CA THR A 368 0.20 14.39 -2.34
C THR A 368 0.40 15.91 -2.31
N MET A 369 0.12 16.56 -3.44
CA MET A 369 0.15 18.03 -3.55
C MET A 369 -1.14 18.53 -4.21
N PRO A 370 -1.59 19.75 -3.90
CA PRO A 370 -2.73 20.39 -4.58
C PRO A 370 -2.51 20.51 -6.09
N VAL A 371 -3.61 20.54 -6.87
CA VAL A 371 -3.60 20.62 -8.33
C VAL A 371 -2.72 21.78 -8.83
N GLU A 372 -2.79 22.93 -8.18
CA GLU A 372 -2.00 24.13 -8.55
C GLU A 372 -0.50 23.85 -8.42
N LYS A 373 -0.07 23.18 -7.34
CA LYS A 373 1.33 22.82 -7.10
C LYS A 373 1.81 21.74 -8.05
N ILE A 374 0.95 20.83 -8.43
CA ILE A 374 1.24 19.85 -9.49
C ILE A 374 1.46 20.57 -10.82
N GLY A 375 0.63 21.57 -11.14
CA GLY A 375 0.82 22.41 -12.35
C GLY A 375 2.15 23.15 -12.35
N GLU A 376 2.55 23.75 -11.22
CA GLU A 376 3.85 24.39 -11.04
C GLU A 376 5.01 23.39 -11.25
N ALA A 377 4.90 22.18 -10.68
CA ALA A 377 5.90 21.11 -10.85
C ALA A 377 6.05 20.70 -12.34
N VAL A 378 4.93 20.51 -13.03
CA VAL A 378 4.93 20.20 -14.47
C VAL A 378 5.59 21.34 -15.29
N GLN A 379 5.30 22.59 -14.95
CA GLN A 379 5.94 23.74 -15.63
C GLN A 379 7.44 23.82 -15.32
N ALA A 380 7.87 23.48 -14.10
CA ALA A 380 9.29 23.39 -13.75
C ALA A 380 10.01 22.29 -14.54
N ILE A 381 9.38 21.12 -14.73
CA ILE A 381 9.88 20.05 -15.59
C ILE A 381 10.04 20.55 -17.04
N LYS A 382 9.03 21.21 -17.58
CA LYS A 382 9.09 21.79 -18.94
C LYS A 382 10.27 22.76 -19.09
N ASN A 383 10.39 23.70 -18.16
CA ASN A 383 11.40 24.76 -18.22
C ASN A 383 12.83 24.22 -18.02
N SER A 384 12.98 23.08 -17.39
CA SER A 384 14.30 22.44 -17.15
C SER A 384 14.93 21.83 -18.39
N GLY A 385 14.15 21.61 -19.47
CA GLY A 385 14.60 20.91 -20.67
C GLY A 385 15.01 19.47 -20.45
N ILE A 386 14.60 18.83 -19.34
CA ILE A 386 15.03 17.48 -18.95
C ILE A 386 14.48 16.38 -19.87
N LEU A 387 13.44 16.67 -20.61
CA LEU A 387 12.81 15.73 -21.55
C LEU A 387 13.41 15.77 -22.96
N GLY A 388 14.32 16.71 -23.26
CA GLY A 388 14.96 16.94 -24.55
C GLY A 388 14.36 18.13 -25.29
#